data_592c3576d1d966b133c6082e3c71b8c0
#
_entry.id   592c3576d1d966b133c6082e3c71b8c0
#
_cell.length_a   1.000
_cell.length_b   1.000
_cell.length_c   1.000
_cell.angle_alpha   90.00
_cell.angle_beta   90.00
_cell.angle_gamma   90.00
#
_symmetry.space_group_name_H-M   'P 1'
#
loop_
_entity.id
_entity.type
_entity.pdbx_description
1 polymer ?
#
loop_
_entity_poly.entity_id
_entity_poly.type
_entity_poly.pdbx_seq_one_letter_code
_entity_poly.pdbx_strand_id
1 'polypeptide(L)'
;MKDAAALPIGETAPSALHDFAERMFLTEDQPAWAPKLRSRTAALQTPKRHLCDPSLAAALLGANTDRLLAEPESLGFLFESQVVHDLRVYAQKNKARGVFHYRDAKGRDEIDAVVEAADGAWIGCEVKLGQHAIDAAAENLLRVSAKIIRPPEALVVVVPSGLAYRRDDGVIVVPLTVLGE
;
A
#
# COMPACT_ATOMS: atom_id res chain seq x y z
N MET A 1 -7.18 3.21 -42.55
CA MET A 1 -7.53 2.65 -41.21
C MET A 1 -8.37 3.70 -40.54
N LYS A 2 -9.65 3.42 -40.27
CA LYS A 2 -10.53 4.37 -39.53
C LYS A 2 -10.14 4.28 -38.04
N ASP A 3 -9.79 5.41 -37.45
CA ASP A 3 -9.67 5.56 -36.02
C ASP A 3 -10.94 5.03 -35.37
N ALA A 4 -10.80 4.00 -34.55
CA ALA A 4 -11.87 3.56 -33.66
C ALA A 4 -12.03 4.68 -32.62
N ALA A 5 -12.99 5.57 -32.85
CA ALA A 5 -13.37 6.57 -31.89
C ALA A 5 -13.75 5.86 -30.58
N ALA A 6 -12.99 6.11 -29.53
CA ALA A 6 -13.30 5.61 -28.21
C ALA A 6 -14.71 6.11 -27.84
N LEU A 7 -15.64 5.18 -27.63
CA LEU A 7 -16.98 5.51 -27.16
C LEU A 7 -16.84 6.22 -25.80
N PRO A 8 -17.58 7.32 -25.55
CA PRO A 8 -17.54 7.98 -24.28
C PRO A 8 -18.01 6.99 -23.19
N ILE A 9 -17.13 6.67 -22.25
CA ILE A 9 -17.47 5.87 -21.09
C ILE A 9 -18.36 6.74 -20.19
N GLY A 10 -19.62 6.36 -20.02
CA GLY A 10 -20.54 7.07 -19.14
C GLY A 10 -20.02 7.11 -17.69
N GLU A 11 -20.39 8.13 -16.90
CA GLU A 11 -19.91 8.35 -15.53
C GLU A 11 -20.14 7.13 -14.60
N THR A 12 -21.09 6.26 -14.88
CA THR A 12 -21.39 5.03 -14.12
C THR A 12 -20.56 3.82 -14.56
N ALA A 13 -19.96 3.84 -15.75
CA ALA A 13 -19.22 2.72 -16.28
C ALA A 13 -17.90 2.41 -15.51
N PRO A 14 -17.13 3.42 -15.01
CA PRO A 14 -15.95 3.15 -14.20
C PRO A 14 -16.28 2.47 -12.87
N SER A 15 -17.36 2.83 -12.20
CA SER A 15 -17.78 2.19 -10.94
C SER A 15 -18.24 0.75 -11.16
N ALA A 16 -19.05 0.50 -12.19
CA ALA A 16 -19.51 -0.85 -12.53
C ALA A 16 -18.35 -1.78 -12.93
N LEU A 17 -17.35 -1.26 -13.65
CA LEU A 17 -16.16 -2.00 -14.00
C LEU A 17 -15.30 -2.32 -12.75
N HIS A 18 -15.19 -1.36 -11.83
CA HIS A 18 -14.49 -1.57 -10.56
C HIS A 18 -15.19 -2.64 -9.73
N ASP A 19 -16.51 -2.54 -9.52
CA ASP A 19 -17.30 -3.54 -8.79
C ASP A 19 -17.16 -4.94 -9.41
N PHE A 20 -17.08 -5.02 -10.74
CA PHE A 20 -16.82 -6.26 -11.44
C PHE A 20 -15.40 -6.79 -11.16
N ALA A 21 -14.38 -5.93 -11.25
CA ALA A 21 -12.99 -6.32 -11.01
C ALA A 21 -12.78 -6.79 -9.56
N GLU A 22 -13.42 -6.14 -8.58
CA GLU A 22 -13.39 -6.56 -7.18
C GLU A 22 -14.05 -7.92 -6.97
N ARG A 23 -15.23 -8.16 -7.56
CA ARG A 23 -15.91 -9.46 -7.50
C ARG A 23 -15.14 -10.59 -8.17
N MET A 24 -14.32 -10.24 -9.16
CA MET A 24 -13.45 -11.20 -9.86
C MET A 24 -12.09 -11.36 -9.15
N PHE A 25 -11.89 -10.74 -8.00
CA PHE A 25 -10.62 -10.75 -7.26
C PHE A 25 -9.43 -10.24 -8.09
N LEU A 26 -9.67 -9.30 -9.01
CA LEU A 26 -8.61 -8.65 -9.79
C LEU A 26 -8.05 -7.43 -9.05
N THR A 27 -8.93 -6.75 -8.32
CA THR A 27 -8.57 -5.59 -7.50
C THR A 27 -9.08 -5.74 -6.07
N GLU A 28 -8.40 -5.08 -5.15
CA GLU A 28 -8.79 -4.98 -3.75
C GLU A 28 -8.64 -3.56 -3.25
N ASP A 29 -9.61 -3.11 -2.46
CA ASP A 29 -9.59 -1.79 -1.86
C ASP A 29 -8.87 -1.83 -0.50
N GLN A 30 -7.92 -0.93 -0.29
CA GLN A 30 -7.27 -0.67 0.99
C GLN A 30 -7.95 0.54 1.64
N PRO A 31 -8.77 0.34 2.68
CA PRO A 31 -9.52 1.43 3.30
C PRO A 31 -8.60 2.39 4.06
N ALA A 32 -9.10 3.61 4.26
CA ALA A 32 -8.39 4.59 5.06
C ALA A 32 -8.39 4.22 6.56
N TRP A 33 -7.24 4.41 7.20
CA TRP A 33 -7.09 4.20 8.64
C TRP A 33 -7.59 5.38 9.45
N ALA A 34 -8.27 5.08 10.55
CA ALA A 34 -8.70 6.05 11.53
C ALA A 34 -8.00 5.79 12.87
N PRO A 35 -7.02 6.62 13.29
CA PRO A 35 -6.40 6.48 14.61
C PRO A 35 -7.38 6.60 15.78
N LYS A 36 -8.58 7.13 15.54
CA LYS A 36 -9.68 7.26 16.49
C LYS A 36 -10.90 6.54 15.97
N LEU A 37 -11.59 5.78 16.82
CA LEU A 37 -12.81 5.04 16.47
C LEU A 37 -13.91 5.92 15.84
N ARG A 38 -13.94 7.20 16.15
CA ARG A 38 -14.88 8.19 15.57
C ARG A 38 -14.11 9.21 14.72
N SER A 39 -13.62 8.81 13.56
CA SER A 39 -13.00 9.73 12.59
C SER A 39 -13.90 9.91 11.38
N ARG A 40 -14.47 11.11 11.22
CA ARG A 40 -15.20 11.48 10.00
C ARG A 40 -14.26 11.55 8.78
N THR A 41 -13.01 11.93 9.00
CA THR A 41 -12.02 12.10 7.93
C THR A 41 -11.74 10.77 7.21
N ALA A 42 -11.53 9.69 7.94
CA ALA A 42 -11.26 8.39 7.32
C ALA A 42 -12.49 7.84 6.56
N ALA A 43 -13.72 8.09 7.08
CA ALA A 43 -14.95 7.66 6.43
C ALA A 43 -15.23 8.39 5.09
N LEU A 44 -14.60 9.54 4.86
CA LEU A 44 -14.74 10.35 3.65
C LEU A 44 -13.58 10.16 2.66
N GLN A 45 -12.54 9.43 3.04
CA GLN A 45 -11.41 9.18 2.16
C GLN A 45 -11.69 8.01 1.22
N THR A 46 -11.34 8.21 -0.04
CA THR A 46 -11.36 7.14 -1.04
C THR A 46 -10.31 6.09 -0.68
N PRO A 47 -10.64 4.80 -0.70
CA PRO A 47 -9.66 3.75 -0.51
C PRO A 47 -8.58 3.79 -1.60
N LYS A 48 -7.36 3.35 -1.30
CA LYS A 48 -6.37 3.02 -2.31
C LYS A 48 -6.78 1.71 -2.97
N ARG A 49 -6.60 1.62 -4.29
CA ARG A 49 -6.87 0.40 -5.06
C ARG A 49 -5.58 -0.31 -5.40
N HIS A 50 -5.55 -1.58 -5.12
CA HIS A 50 -4.45 -2.46 -5.42
C HIS A 50 -4.88 -3.59 -6.35
N LEU A 51 -3.92 -4.18 -7.03
CA LEU A 51 -4.13 -5.41 -7.78
C LEU A 51 -3.92 -6.59 -6.83
N CYS A 52 -4.84 -7.57 -6.86
CA CYS A 52 -4.66 -8.80 -6.09
C CYS A 52 -3.46 -9.61 -6.58
N ASP A 53 -3.20 -9.56 -7.87
CA ASP A 53 -2.02 -10.16 -8.50
C ASP A 53 -1.36 -9.16 -9.46
N PRO A 54 -0.29 -8.48 -9.06
CA PRO A 54 0.41 -7.52 -9.91
C PRO A 54 1.00 -8.13 -11.19
N SER A 55 1.22 -9.45 -11.24
CA SER A 55 1.72 -10.13 -12.43
C SER A 55 0.73 -10.08 -13.60
N LEU A 56 -0.58 -10.06 -13.30
CA LEU A 56 -1.63 -9.89 -14.31
C LEU A 56 -1.54 -8.53 -14.97
N ALA A 57 -1.28 -7.47 -14.21
CA ALA A 57 -1.10 -6.14 -14.79
C ALA A 57 0.15 -6.06 -15.67
N ALA A 58 1.27 -6.64 -15.22
CA ALA A 58 2.49 -6.70 -16.02
C ALA A 58 2.24 -7.43 -17.35
N ALA A 59 1.51 -8.55 -17.31
CA ALA A 59 1.16 -9.31 -18.52
C ALA A 59 0.24 -8.51 -19.46
N LEU A 60 -0.81 -7.84 -18.93
CA LEU A 60 -1.73 -7.01 -19.71
C LEU A 60 -1.04 -5.81 -20.35
N LEU A 61 -0.06 -5.21 -19.68
CA LEU A 61 0.76 -4.12 -20.20
C LEU A 61 1.81 -4.61 -21.21
N GLY A 62 1.97 -5.93 -21.39
CA GLY A 62 3.05 -6.50 -22.20
C GLY A 62 4.43 -6.13 -21.65
N ALA A 63 4.52 -5.91 -20.33
CA ALA A 63 5.75 -5.51 -19.68
C ALA A 63 6.55 -6.74 -19.27
N ASN A 64 7.77 -6.82 -19.79
CA ASN A 64 8.78 -7.76 -19.32
C ASN A 64 9.62 -7.12 -18.19
N THR A 65 10.53 -7.88 -17.60
CA THR A 65 11.39 -7.43 -16.52
C THR A 65 12.20 -6.19 -16.89
N ASP A 66 12.79 -6.16 -18.09
CA ASP A 66 13.64 -5.03 -18.51
C ASP A 66 12.83 -3.74 -18.64
N ARG A 67 11.62 -3.85 -19.17
CA ARG A 67 10.71 -2.72 -19.29
C ARG A 67 10.25 -2.21 -17.93
N LEU A 68 9.91 -3.10 -16.99
CA LEU A 68 9.53 -2.70 -15.63
C LEU A 68 10.69 -2.04 -14.89
N LEU A 69 11.91 -2.53 -15.05
CA LEU A 69 13.10 -1.90 -14.46
C LEU A 69 13.40 -0.52 -15.07
N ALA A 70 13.05 -0.31 -16.34
CA ALA A 70 13.19 0.99 -17.01
C ALA A 70 12.08 1.99 -16.62
N GLU A 71 10.98 1.52 -16.02
CA GLU A 71 9.83 2.33 -15.60
C GLU A 71 9.60 2.19 -14.07
N PRO A 72 10.46 2.77 -13.22
CA PRO A 72 10.43 2.55 -11.77
C PRO A 72 9.13 3.03 -11.10
N GLU A 73 8.42 3.98 -11.69
CA GLU A 73 7.12 4.42 -11.19
C GLU A 73 6.08 3.30 -11.31
N SER A 74 5.96 2.69 -12.50
CA SER A 74 5.07 1.55 -12.73
C SER A 74 5.44 0.35 -11.85
N LEU A 75 6.73 0.04 -11.76
CA LEU A 75 7.22 -1.03 -10.87
C LEU A 75 6.90 -0.74 -9.40
N GLY A 76 7.00 0.54 -8.98
CA GLY A 76 6.66 0.97 -7.63
C GLY A 76 5.22 0.67 -7.25
N PHE A 77 4.27 0.99 -8.12
CA PHE A 77 2.85 0.67 -7.90
C PHE A 77 2.58 -0.83 -7.84
N LEU A 78 3.20 -1.61 -8.69
CA LEU A 78 3.07 -3.07 -8.67
C LEU A 78 3.67 -3.67 -7.39
N PHE A 79 4.82 -3.16 -6.96
CA PHE A 79 5.48 -3.58 -5.73
C PHE A 79 4.67 -3.19 -4.48
N GLU A 80 4.12 -1.97 -4.42
CA GLU A 80 3.23 -1.56 -3.33
C GLU A 80 2.00 -2.48 -3.24
N SER A 81 1.38 -2.80 -4.38
CA SER A 81 0.24 -3.73 -4.42
C SER A 81 0.62 -5.12 -3.89
N GLN A 82 1.79 -5.65 -4.27
CA GLN A 82 2.27 -6.94 -3.75
C GLN A 82 2.48 -6.90 -2.24
N VAL A 83 3.13 -5.84 -1.73
CA VAL A 83 3.37 -5.70 -0.28
C VAL A 83 2.06 -5.60 0.49
N VAL A 84 1.11 -4.80 0.02
CA VAL A 84 -0.20 -4.66 0.67
C VAL A 84 -0.96 -6.00 0.68
N HIS A 85 -0.91 -6.74 -0.43
CA HIS A 85 -1.52 -8.07 -0.52
C HIS A 85 -0.91 -9.03 0.52
N ASP A 86 0.41 -9.15 0.57
CA ASP A 86 1.11 -10.03 1.52
C ASP A 86 0.82 -9.63 2.98
N LEU A 87 0.86 -8.32 3.29
CA LEU A 87 0.50 -7.82 4.62
C LEU A 87 -0.94 -8.22 5.01
N ARG A 88 -1.89 -8.25 4.06
CA ARG A 88 -3.26 -8.70 4.32
C ARG A 88 -3.33 -10.19 4.65
N VAL A 89 -2.57 -11.01 3.93
CA VAL A 89 -2.49 -12.45 4.22
C VAL A 89 -1.98 -12.66 5.65
N TYR A 90 -0.89 -11.98 6.02
CA TYR A 90 -0.33 -12.09 7.38
C TYR A 90 -1.27 -11.50 8.44
N ALA A 91 -1.89 -10.35 8.17
CA ALA A 91 -2.86 -9.74 9.06
C ALA A 91 -4.06 -10.67 9.33
N GLN A 92 -4.58 -11.33 8.29
CA GLN A 92 -5.68 -12.26 8.39
C GLN A 92 -5.30 -13.49 9.22
N LYS A 93 -4.13 -14.09 8.99
CA LYS A 93 -3.62 -15.21 9.77
C LYS A 93 -3.47 -14.85 11.26
N ASN A 94 -2.95 -13.67 11.55
CA ASN A 94 -2.74 -13.15 12.91
C ASN A 94 -3.99 -12.51 13.52
N LYS A 95 -5.17 -12.62 12.87
CA LYS A 95 -6.45 -12.07 13.34
C LYS A 95 -6.37 -10.56 13.63
N ALA A 96 -5.56 -9.85 12.87
CA ALA A 96 -5.52 -8.41 12.91
C ALA A 96 -6.86 -7.83 12.42
N ARG A 97 -7.17 -6.60 12.80
CA ARG A 97 -8.35 -5.90 12.34
C ARG A 97 -8.32 -5.67 10.82
N GLY A 98 -7.14 -5.39 10.27
CA GLY A 98 -6.95 -5.22 8.84
C GLY A 98 -5.69 -4.45 8.47
N VAL A 99 -5.55 -4.23 7.17
CA VAL A 99 -4.51 -3.41 6.56
C VAL A 99 -5.16 -2.19 5.91
N PHE A 100 -4.69 -1.02 6.28
CA PHE A 100 -5.25 0.28 5.93
C PHE A 100 -4.16 1.18 5.33
N HIS A 101 -4.53 2.26 4.67
CA HIS A 101 -3.61 3.38 4.40
C HIS A 101 -3.90 4.55 5.33
N TYR A 102 -2.90 5.36 5.63
CA TYR A 102 -3.11 6.61 6.35
C TYR A 102 -2.82 7.81 5.46
N ARG A 103 -3.73 8.77 5.46
CA ARG A 103 -3.54 10.08 4.85
C ARG A 103 -4.18 11.14 5.74
N ASP A 104 -3.48 12.24 6.00
CA ASP A 104 -4.08 13.36 6.73
C ASP A 104 -5.12 14.11 5.85
N ALA A 105 -5.96 14.92 6.48
CA ALA A 105 -7.03 15.66 5.79
C ALA A 105 -6.51 16.64 4.70
N LYS A 106 -5.23 16.98 4.72
CA LYS A 106 -4.59 17.89 3.76
C LYS A 106 -3.73 17.14 2.74
N GLY A 107 -3.64 15.81 2.82
CA GLY A 107 -2.84 14.99 1.93
C GLY A 107 -1.33 15.19 2.05
N ARG A 108 -0.85 15.73 3.18
CA ARG A 108 0.58 16.01 3.40
C ARG A 108 1.32 14.93 4.16
N ASP A 109 0.59 14.20 4.98
CA ASP A 109 1.10 13.10 5.79
C ASP A 109 0.46 11.80 5.31
N GLU A 110 1.27 10.86 4.88
CA GLU A 110 0.83 9.56 4.41
C GLU A 110 1.67 8.45 5.04
N ILE A 111 1.04 7.28 5.23
CA ILE A 111 1.70 5.99 5.48
C ILE A 111 1.08 5.00 4.49
N ASP A 112 1.93 4.30 3.74
CA ASP A 112 1.51 3.41 2.67
C ASP A 112 0.63 2.27 3.19
N ALA A 113 1.04 1.63 4.30
CA ALA A 113 0.22 0.62 4.96
C ALA A 113 0.27 0.72 6.48
N VAL A 114 -0.90 0.55 7.11
CA VAL A 114 -1.06 0.45 8.56
C VAL A 114 -1.70 -0.89 8.86
N VAL A 115 -1.00 -1.78 9.56
CA VAL A 115 -1.55 -3.02 10.08
C VAL A 115 -2.06 -2.76 11.49
N GLU A 116 -3.36 -2.93 11.71
CA GLU A 116 -3.99 -2.69 13.01
C GLU A 116 -4.47 -3.99 13.64
N ALA A 117 -4.06 -4.24 14.87
CA ALA A 117 -4.52 -5.36 15.66
C ALA A 117 -5.93 -5.10 16.26
N ALA A 118 -6.58 -6.16 16.76
CA ALA A 118 -7.93 -6.07 17.32
C ALA A 118 -8.03 -5.14 18.55
N ASP A 119 -6.94 -4.98 19.30
CA ASP A 119 -6.84 -4.10 20.47
C ASP A 119 -6.46 -2.65 20.10
N GLY A 120 -6.31 -2.36 18.80
CA GLY A 120 -5.90 -1.07 18.26
C GLY A 120 -4.39 -0.81 18.31
N ALA A 121 -3.54 -1.79 18.65
CA ALA A 121 -2.10 -1.72 18.41
C ALA A 121 -1.85 -1.66 16.90
N TRP A 122 -0.80 -0.96 16.47
CA TRP A 122 -0.59 -0.78 15.04
C TRP A 122 0.88 -0.72 14.66
N ILE A 123 1.13 -1.12 13.41
CA ILE A 123 2.43 -1.06 12.76
C ILE A 123 2.27 -0.16 11.52
N GLY A 124 3.19 0.78 11.33
CA GLY A 124 3.24 1.63 10.13
C GLY A 124 4.29 1.13 9.15
N CYS A 125 3.92 1.01 7.88
CA CYS A 125 4.79 0.52 6.82
C CYS A 125 4.89 1.52 5.67
N GLU A 126 6.11 1.80 5.20
CA GLU A 126 6.41 2.47 3.94
C GLU A 126 7.01 1.46 2.95
N VAL A 127 6.66 1.58 1.70
CA VAL A 127 7.12 0.69 0.62
C VAL A 127 8.04 1.44 -0.31
N LYS A 128 9.26 0.97 -0.49
CA LYS A 128 10.27 1.66 -1.33
C LYS A 128 11.03 0.66 -2.20
N LEU A 129 11.21 0.98 -3.48
CA LEU A 129 11.97 0.12 -4.41
C LEU A 129 13.48 0.19 -4.17
N GLY A 130 13.99 1.35 -3.77
CA GLY A 130 15.44 1.60 -3.74
C GLY A 130 15.97 1.90 -2.34
N GLN A 131 17.18 1.45 -2.08
CA GLN A 131 17.90 1.69 -0.83
C GLN A 131 18.06 3.19 -0.53
N HIS A 132 18.22 4.02 -1.57
CA HIS A 132 18.36 5.47 -1.44
C HIS A 132 17.10 6.18 -0.89
N ALA A 133 15.95 5.52 -0.91
CA ALA A 133 14.69 6.08 -0.42
C ALA A 133 14.38 5.70 1.05
N ILE A 134 15.19 4.83 1.66
CA ILE A 134 14.95 4.30 3.02
C ILE A 134 15.00 5.43 4.06
N ASP A 135 15.99 6.33 3.98
CA ASP A 135 16.15 7.38 4.98
C ASP A 135 14.94 8.33 4.98
N ALA A 136 14.54 8.78 3.81
CA ALA A 136 13.37 9.65 3.68
C ALA A 136 12.07 8.95 4.12
N ALA A 137 11.92 7.65 3.85
CA ALA A 137 10.78 6.86 4.29
C ALA A 137 10.75 6.72 5.82
N ALA A 138 11.90 6.44 6.45
CA ALA A 138 12.02 6.34 7.90
C ALA A 138 11.70 7.69 8.58
N GLU A 139 12.25 8.79 8.07
CA GLU A 139 11.94 10.14 8.56
C GLU A 139 10.44 10.46 8.44
N ASN A 140 9.81 10.09 7.31
CA ASN A 140 8.37 10.25 7.14
C ASN A 140 7.58 9.46 8.18
N LEU A 141 7.88 8.19 8.37
CA LEU A 141 7.21 7.33 9.35
C LEU A 141 7.32 7.91 10.77
N LEU A 142 8.52 8.32 11.19
CA LEU A 142 8.76 8.93 12.50
C LEU A 142 7.99 10.24 12.66
N ARG A 143 8.04 11.10 11.64
CA ARG A 143 7.36 12.40 11.65
C ARG A 143 5.83 12.25 11.71
N VAL A 144 5.27 11.31 10.95
CA VAL A 144 3.82 11.09 10.90
C VAL A 144 3.34 10.39 12.16
N SER A 145 4.04 9.34 12.61
CA SER A 145 3.67 8.60 13.82
C SER A 145 3.67 9.46 15.08
N ALA A 146 4.59 10.43 15.19
CA ALA A 146 4.64 11.38 16.31
C ALA A 146 3.37 12.25 16.44
N LYS A 147 2.56 12.36 15.40
CA LYS A 147 1.27 13.08 15.41
C LYS A 147 0.09 12.20 15.82
N ILE A 148 0.29 10.90 15.92
CA ILE A 148 -0.74 9.92 16.26
C ILE A 148 -0.67 9.65 17.77
N ILE A 149 -1.83 9.70 18.43
CA ILE A 149 -1.91 9.65 19.91
C ILE A 149 -1.37 8.32 20.45
N ARG A 150 -1.78 7.19 19.86
CA ARG A 150 -1.23 5.88 20.24
C ARG A 150 0.06 5.66 19.48
N PRO A 151 1.19 5.45 20.16
CA PRO A 151 2.44 5.16 19.47
C PRO A 151 2.34 3.83 18.72
N PRO A 152 3.09 3.68 17.61
CA PRO A 152 3.16 2.41 16.89
C PRO A 152 3.95 1.37 17.70
N GLU A 153 3.63 0.09 17.50
CA GLU A 153 4.45 -1.02 18.00
C GLU A 153 5.74 -1.16 17.20
N ALA A 154 5.68 -0.86 15.90
CA ALA A 154 6.83 -0.79 15.03
C ALA A 154 6.60 0.15 13.84
N LEU A 155 7.69 0.68 13.29
CA LEU A 155 7.74 1.39 12.03
C LEU A 155 8.66 0.61 11.09
N VAL A 156 8.19 0.31 9.89
CA VAL A 156 8.84 -0.61 8.96
C VAL A 156 8.97 0.02 7.58
N VAL A 157 10.14 -0.08 6.97
CA VAL A 157 10.33 0.20 5.55
C VAL A 157 10.49 -1.14 4.83
N VAL A 158 9.56 -1.44 3.92
CA VAL A 158 9.60 -2.66 3.12
C VAL A 158 10.30 -2.38 1.80
N VAL A 159 11.29 -3.22 1.47
CA VAL A 159 12.09 -3.12 0.25
C VAL A 159 12.04 -4.44 -0.53
N PRO A 160 12.34 -4.46 -1.86
CA PRO A 160 12.27 -5.70 -2.62
C PRO A 160 13.30 -6.76 -2.18
N SER A 161 14.51 -6.33 -1.82
CA SER A 161 15.62 -7.22 -1.51
C SER A 161 16.64 -6.55 -0.59
N GLY A 162 17.57 -7.33 -0.05
CA GLY A 162 18.64 -6.86 0.84
C GLY A 162 18.65 -7.61 2.18
N LEU A 163 19.18 -6.97 3.20
CA LEU A 163 19.21 -7.51 4.56
C LEU A 163 18.12 -6.85 5.42
N ALA A 164 17.54 -7.62 6.32
CA ALA A 164 16.71 -7.07 7.37
C ALA A 164 17.58 -6.52 8.49
N TYR A 165 17.30 -5.29 8.93
CA TYR A 165 18.03 -4.65 10.03
C TYR A 165 17.19 -3.61 10.73
N ARG A 166 17.58 -3.27 11.97
CA ARG A 166 17.02 -2.14 12.71
C ARG A 166 17.99 -0.97 12.61
N ARG A 167 17.45 0.19 12.23
CA ARG A 167 18.17 1.47 12.20
C ARG A 167 18.38 2.02 13.60
N ASP A 168 19.33 2.94 13.75
CA ASP A 168 19.60 3.62 15.03
C ASP A 168 18.40 4.42 15.56
N ASP A 169 17.55 4.91 14.65
CA ASP A 169 16.29 5.61 14.97
C ASP A 169 15.14 4.65 15.35
N GLY A 170 15.38 3.34 15.35
CA GLY A 170 14.43 2.31 15.74
C GLY A 170 13.54 1.79 14.61
N VAL A 171 13.53 2.44 13.44
CA VAL A 171 12.81 1.95 12.25
C VAL A 171 13.44 0.65 11.74
N ILE A 172 12.60 -0.29 11.34
CA ILE A 172 13.04 -1.60 10.85
C ILE A 172 12.98 -1.60 9.32
N VAL A 173 14.05 -2.04 8.68
CA VAL A 173 14.07 -2.25 7.23
C VAL A 173 13.95 -3.75 6.97
N VAL A 174 12.97 -4.14 6.14
CA VAL A 174 12.67 -5.55 5.87
C VAL A 174 12.53 -5.77 4.37
N PRO A 175 13.33 -6.66 3.78
CA PRO A 175 13.05 -7.15 2.43
C PRO A 175 11.76 -7.95 2.39
N LEU A 176 10.94 -7.77 1.32
CA LEU A 176 9.71 -8.54 1.15
C LEU A 176 9.98 -10.06 1.17
N THR A 177 11.12 -10.48 0.63
CA THR A 177 11.52 -11.90 0.57
C THR A 177 11.74 -12.58 1.93
N VAL A 178 11.89 -11.80 3.00
CA VAL A 178 12.05 -12.32 4.38
C VAL A 178 10.91 -11.86 5.29
N LEU A 179 9.96 -11.11 4.76
CA LEU A 179 8.72 -10.83 5.44
C LEU A 179 7.91 -12.14 5.49
N GLY A 180 7.60 -12.59 6.68
CA GLY A 180 6.97 -13.88 6.90
C GLY A 180 5.93 -13.84 8.03
N GLU A 181 5.43 -15.02 8.33
CA GLU A 181 4.40 -15.26 9.35
C GLU A 181 4.94 -15.13 10.77
#